data_0b534c6ecff9fa61d0bf0e3640631471
#
_entry.id   0b534c6ecff9fa61d0bf0e3640631471
#
_cell.length_a   1.000
_cell.length_b   1.000
_cell.length_c   1.000
_cell.angle_alpha   90.00
_cell.angle_beta   90.00
_cell.angle_gamma   90.00
#
_symmetry.space_group_name_H-M   'P 1'
#
loop_
_entity.id
_entity.type
_entity.pdbx_description
1 polymer ?
#
loop_
_entity_poly.entity_id
_entity_poly.type
_entity_poly.pdbx_seq_one_letter_code
_entity_poly.pdbx_strand_id
1 'polypeptide(L)'
;KETVPLTFTHIRVANEERLYTNGILHLHERDKSLYIEFAALDYDASTFANYYYRLKGFDDKWIKVPANKRQAAYTNLRPGKYTFELRYAPDGKQWLEETAALHITVSPYFYKTIWFILSVLVLLSFILYKILSWRLRSLKEQQEILHIKVEERTRELEEQKKLLSTQA
;
A
#
# COMPACT_ATOMS: atom_id res chain seq x y z
N LYS A 1 -43.27 -12.70 8.81
CA LYS A 1 -42.12 -11.80 9.06
C LYS A 1 -42.04 -10.90 7.84
N GLU A 2 -42.31 -9.63 8.02
CA GLU A 2 -42.08 -8.62 6.98
C GLU A 2 -40.57 -8.50 6.77
N THR A 3 -40.08 -8.91 5.61
CA THR A 3 -38.71 -8.67 5.17
C THR A 3 -38.71 -7.39 4.35
N VAL A 4 -37.98 -6.38 4.80
CA VAL A 4 -37.80 -5.12 4.09
C VAL A 4 -36.44 -5.13 3.40
N PRO A 5 -36.39 -5.20 2.07
CA PRO A 5 -35.12 -5.27 1.36
C PRO A 5 -34.28 -4.01 1.60
N LEU A 6 -33.01 -4.21 1.98
CA LEU A 6 -32.04 -3.15 2.14
C LEU A 6 -31.14 -3.06 0.91
N THR A 7 -30.92 -1.87 0.39
CA THR A 7 -30.09 -1.65 -0.79
C THR A 7 -29.12 -0.49 -0.57
N PHE A 8 -27.94 -0.59 -1.22
CA PHE A 8 -26.98 0.51 -1.33
C PHE A 8 -27.30 1.27 -2.62
N THR A 9 -27.74 2.51 -2.49
CA THR A 9 -28.24 3.32 -3.61
C THR A 9 -27.11 3.99 -4.37
N HIS A 10 -26.19 4.63 -3.66
CA HIS A 10 -25.03 5.29 -4.25
C HIS A 10 -23.79 5.06 -3.40
N ILE A 11 -22.66 4.76 -4.06
CA ILE A 11 -21.36 4.66 -3.42
C ILE A 11 -20.43 5.65 -4.11
N ARG A 12 -19.92 6.62 -3.34
CA ARG A 12 -18.98 7.62 -3.84
C ARG A 12 -17.63 7.46 -3.15
N VAL A 13 -16.59 7.43 -3.96
CA VAL A 13 -15.19 7.27 -3.53
C VAL A 13 -14.41 8.46 -4.09
N ALA A 14 -13.80 9.25 -3.23
CA ALA A 14 -13.07 10.47 -3.63
C ALA A 14 -13.89 11.40 -4.53
N ASN A 15 -15.22 11.54 -4.23
CA ASN A 15 -16.23 12.30 -4.97
C ASN A 15 -16.65 11.73 -6.35
N GLU A 16 -16.15 10.56 -6.73
CA GLU A 16 -16.58 9.84 -7.94
C GLU A 16 -17.51 8.69 -7.56
N GLU A 17 -18.55 8.48 -8.35
CA GLU A 17 -19.45 7.35 -8.18
C GLU A 17 -18.73 6.06 -8.57
N ARG A 18 -18.77 5.05 -7.71
CA ARG A 18 -18.16 3.74 -7.92
C ARG A 18 -19.23 2.64 -7.86
N LEU A 19 -19.19 1.80 -8.88
CA LEU A 19 -19.99 0.58 -8.89
C LEU A 19 -19.30 -0.51 -8.07
N TYR A 20 -20.08 -1.29 -7.35
CA TYR A 20 -19.63 -2.50 -6.68
C TYR A 20 -20.11 -3.73 -7.44
N THR A 21 -19.32 -4.78 -7.43
CA THR A 21 -19.64 -6.02 -8.15
C THR A 21 -19.70 -7.17 -7.16
N ASN A 22 -20.78 -7.97 -7.21
CA ASN A 22 -20.97 -9.13 -6.33
C ASN A 22 -20.84 -8.80 -4.83
N GLY A 23 -21.29 -7.61 -4.40
CA GLY A 23 -21.19 -7.20 -2.99
C GLY A 23 -19.78 -6.86 -2.54
N ILE A 24 -18.82 -6.64 -3.47
CA ILE A 24 -17.43 -6.28 -3.16
C ILE A 24 -17.10 -4.91 -3.78
N LEU A 25 -16.54 -4.04 -2.95
CA LEU A 25 -16.02 -2.74 -3.34
C LEU A 25 -14.49 -2.72 -3.18
N HIS A 26 -13.79 -2.44 -4.26
CA HIS A 26 -12.33 -2.31 -4.25
C HIS A 26 -11.92 -0.85 -4.15
N LEU A 27 -11.12 -0.53 -3.13
CA LEU A 27 -10.54 0.78 -2.88
C LEU A 27 -9.02 0.70 -2.89
N HIS A 28 -8.39 1.84 -3.09
CA HIS A 28 -6.95 2.03 -2.89
C HIS A 28 -6.70 2.95 -1.70
N GLU A 29 -5.55 2.82 -1.05
CA GLU A 29 -5.14 3.69 0.07
C GLU A 29 -5.14 5.20 -0.31
N ARG A 30 -5.06 5.52 -1.60
CA ARG A 30 -5.18 6.88 -2.11
C ARG A 30 -6.62 7.44 -2.05
N ASP A 31 -7.61 6.57 -1.98
CA ASP A 31 -9.03 6.92 -1.96
C ASP A 31 -9.37 7.39 -0.53
N LYS A 32 -9.31 8.72 -0.33
CA LYS A 32 -9.35 9.33 1.00
C LYS A 32 -10.73 9.38 1.65
N SER A 33 -11.80 9.30 0.87
CA SER A 33 -13.16 9.38 1.35
C SER A 33 -14.05 8.33 0.69
N LEU A 34 -14.92 7.74 1.50
CA LEU A 34 -15.94 6.78 1.10
C LEU A 34 -17.27 7.23 1.66
N TYR A 35 -18.26 7.41 0.80
CA TYR A 35 -19.64 7.72 1.14
C TYR A 35 -20.53 6.59 0.63
N ILE A 36 -21.35 6.04 1.53
CA ILE A 36 -22.28 4.96 1.21
C ILE A 36 -23.67 5.48 1.51
N GLU A 37 -24.49 5.60 0.48
CA GLU A 37 -25.91 5.90 0.61
C GLU A 37 -26.71 4.60 0.56
N PHE A 38 -27.70 4.50 1.41
CA PHE A 38 -28.50 3.28 1.57
C PHE A 38 -29.97 3.61 1.76
N ALA A 39 -30.82 2.67 1.41
CA ALA A 39 -32.25 2.77 1.59
C ALA A 39 -32.86 1.42 1.96
N ALA A 40 -33.91 1.48 2.76
CA ALA A 40 -34.87 0.39 2.92
C ALA A 40 -36.02 0.59 1.93
N LEU A 41 -36.44 -0.45 1.23
CA LEU A 41 -37.59 -0.44 0.36
C LEU A 41 -38.88 -0.64 1.22
N ASP A 42 -39.12 0.32 2.10
CA ASP A 42 -40.26 0.35 3.01
C ASP A 42 -41.21 1.47 2.58
N TYR A 43 -42.40 1.10 2.10
CA TYR A 43 -43.41 2.03 1.64
C TYR A 43 -44.22 2.64 2.80
N ASP A 44 -44.27 1.94 3.95
CA ASP A 44 -44.99 2.34 5.15
C ASP A 44 -44.02 2.85 6.25
N ALA A 45 -42.85 3.33 5.84
CA ALA A 45 -41.81 3.78 6.77
C ALA A 45 -42.35 4.79 7.78
N SER A 46 -42.31 4.43 9.06
CA SER A 46 -42.67 5.32 10.15
C SER A 46 -41.70 6.50 10.23
N THR A 47 -42.20 7.67 10.68
CA THR A 47 -41.37 8.84 11.00
C THR A 47 -40.33 8.54 12.07
N PHE A 48 -40.49 7.45 12.84
CA PHE A 48 -39.58 7.00 13.86
C PHE A 48 -38.55 5.96 13.37
N ALA A 49 -38.60 5.59 12.10
CA ALA A 49 -37.66 4.60 11.53
C ALA A 49 -36.22 5.04 11.67
N ASN A 50 -35.34 4.07 11.94
CA ASN A 50 -33.90 4.29 12.11
C ASN A 50 -33.09 3.25 11.34
N TYR A 51 -31.94 3.67 10.88
CA TYR A 51 -30.89 2.77 10.39
C TYR A 51 -29.81 2.59 11.44
N TYR A 52 -29.25 1.40 11.44
CA TYR A 52 -28.08 1.05 12.23
C TYR A 52 -27.02 0.53 11.27
N TYR A 53 -25.87 1.13 11.26
CA TYR A 53 -24.74 0.67 10.45
C TYR A 53 -23.47 0.59 11.26
N ARG A 54 -22.54 -0.21 10.79
CA ARG A 54 -21.16 -0.24 11.25
C ARG A 54 -20.25 -0.72 10.15
N LEU A 55 -19.03 -0.22 10.14
CA LEU A 55 -17.94 -0.73 9.33
C LEU A 55 -17.10 -1.68 10.19
N LYS A 56 -17.36 -2.99 10.11
CA LYS A 56 -16.61 -4.01 10.84
C LYS A 56 -15.14 -3.98 10.44
N GLY A 57 -14.24 -3.89 11.42
CA GLY A 57 -12.81 -3.63 11.23
C GLY A 57 -12.41 -2.18 11.40
N PHE A 58 -13.37 -1.25 11.55
CA PHE A 58 -13.15 0.16 11.82
C PHE A 58 -14.00 0.65 13.02
N ASP A 59 -15.30 0.34 13.03
CA ASP A 59 -16.23 0.75 14.09
C ASP A 59 -16.36 -0.36 15.15
N ASP A 60 -16.24 0.00 16.41
CA ASP A 60 -16.47 -0.91 17.55
C ASP A 60 -17.96 -1.11 17.86
N LYS A 61 -18.81 -0.12 17.52
CA LYS A 61 -20.22 -0.10 17.88
C LYS A 61 -21.09 0.23 16.66
N TRP A 62 -22.36 -0.16 16.78
CA TRP A 62 -23.37 0.24 15.82
C TRP A 62 -23.68 1.75 15.94
N ILE A 63 -23.72 2.43 14.79
CA ILE A 63 -24.07 3.84 14.66
C ILE A 63 -25.53 3.93 14.27
N LYS A 64 -26.32 4.59 15.12
CA LYS A 64 -27.74 4.85 14.86
C LYS A 64 -27.92 6.16 14.13
N VAL A 65 -28.70 6.14 13.04
CA VAL A 65 -29.08 7.34 12.29
C VAL A 65 -30.59 7.32 11.95
N PRO A 66 -31.24 8.46 11.96
CA PRO A 66 -32.66 8.54 11.60
C PRO A 66 -32.85 8.30 10.10
N ALA A 67 -34.08 7.91 9.71
CA ALA A 67 -34.42 7.55 8.33
C ALA A 67 -34.18 8.68 7.29
N ASN A 68 -34.09 9.93 7.70
CA ASN A 68 -33.74 11.05 6.84
C ASN A 68 -32.24 11.24 6.58
N LYS A 69 -31.35 10.54 7.34
CA LYS A 69 -29.91 10.55 7.13
C LYS A 69 -29.44 9.19 6.63
N ARG A 70 -29.63 8.92 5.35
CA ARG A 70 -29.36 7.64 4.70
C ARG A 70 -27.93 7.54 4.16
N GLN A 71 -26.96 8.06 4.91
CA GLN A 71 -25.57 8.14 4.46
C GLN A 71 -24.60 7.81 5.58
N ALA A 72 -23.61 7.00 5.26
CA ALA A 72 -22.41 6.77 6.06
C ALA A 72 -21.19 7.37 5.36
N ALA A 73 -20.30 8.00 6.14
CA ALA A 73 -19.09 8.63 5.62
C ALA A 73 -17.87 8.13 6.39
N TYR A 74 -16.88 7.66 5.68
CA TYR A 74 -15.62 7.21 6.21
C TYR A 74 -14.45 7.89 5.49
N THR A 75 -13.41 8.23 6.22
CA THR A 75 -12.23 8.89 5.68
C THR A 75 -10.96 8.17 6.10
N ASN A 76 -9.94 8.19 5.22
CA ASN A 76 -8.62 7.66 5.51
C ASN A 76 -8.61 6.19 6.00
N LEU A 77 -9.39 5.33 5.36
CA LEU A 77 -9.35 3.89 5.64
C LEU A 77 -7.96 3.33 5.36
N ARG A 78 -7.43 2.58 6.31
CA ARG A 78 -6.14 1.90 6.16
C ARG A 78 -6.28 0.69 5.22
N PRO A 79 -5.18 0.25 4.59
CA PRO A 79 -5.20 -1.01 3.85
C PRO A 79 -5.70 -2.16 4.71
N GLY A 80 -6.66 -2.93 4.18
CA GLY A 80 -7.29 -4.02 4.90
C GLY A 80 -8.62 -4.44 4.30
N LYS A 81 -9.28 -5.37 4.99
CA LYS A 81 -10.61 -5.86 4.64
C LYS A 81 -11.61 -5.39 5.67
N TYR A 82 -12.70 -4.81 5.19
CA TYR A 82 -13.79 -4.28 6.01
C TYR A 82 -15.11 -4.87 5.52
N THR A 83 -16.11 -4.88 6.40
CA THR A 83 -17.48 -5.25 6.02
C THR A 83 -18.42 -4.18 6.54
N PHE A 84 -19.06 -3.45 5.64
CA PHE A 84 -20.12 -2.51 5.99
C PHE A 84 -21.41 -3.28 6.19
N GLU A 85 -21.96 -3.23 7.40
CA GLU A 85 -23.18 -3.90 7.79
C GLU A 85 -24.26 -2.86 8.05
N LEU A 86 -25.46 -3.09 7.48
CA LEU A 86 -26.61 -2.20 7.59
C LEU A 86 -27.82 -2.97 8.13
N ARG A 87 -28.51 -2.39 9.09
CA ARG A 87 -29.78 -2.88 9.65
C ARG A 87 -30.82 -1.78 9.67
N TYR A 88 -32.07 -2.15 9.65
CA TYR A 88 -33.21 -1.24 9.63
C TYR A 88 -34.17 -1.55 10.77
N ALA A 89 -34.69 -0.50 11.42
CA ALA A 89 -35.71 -0.56 12.46
C ALA A 89 -36.88 0.32 12.06
N PRO A 90 -37.95 -0.25 11.52
CA PRO A 90 -39.11 0.52 11.03
C PRO A 90 -39.84 1.26 12.14
N ASP A 91 -39.91 0.71 13.34
CA ASP A 91 -40.55 1.29 14.52
C ASP A 91 -39.58 2.12 15.39
N GLY A 92 -38.30 2.19 15.00
CA GLY A 92 -37.26 2.90 15.71
C GLY A 92 -36.79 2.23 17.00
N LYS A 93 -37.39 1.10 17.41
CA LYS A 93 -37.08 0.38 18.67
C LYS A 93 -36.31 -0.88 18.42
N GLN A 94 -36.77 -1.71 17.50
CA GLN A 94 -36.17 -3.02 17.25
C GLN A 94 -35.80 -3.16 15.77
N TRP A 95 -34.57 -3.54 15.48
CA TRP A 95 -34.15 -3.79 14.11
C TRP A 95 -34.66 -5.13 13.59
N LEU A 96 -34.88 -5.20 12.30
CA LEU A 96 -35.22 -6.43 11.61
C LEU A 96 -33.99 -7.35 11.56
N GLU A 97 -34.19 -8.66 11.49
CA GLU A 97 -33.10 -9.65 11.39
C GLU A 97 -32.30 -9.50 10.07
N GLU A 98 -32.90 -8.89 9.06
CA GLU A 98 -32.30 -8.70 7.76
C GLU A 98 -31.13 -7.71 7.85
N THR A 99 -29.98 -8.11 7.29
CA THR A 99 -28.75 -7.33 7.30
C THR A 99 -28.22 -7.26 5.88
N ALA A 100 -28.04 -6.05 5.34
CA ALA A 100 -27.29 -5.87 4.11
C ALA A 100 -25.81 -5.73 4.44
N ALA A 101 -24.96 -6.43 3.67
CA ALA A 101 -23.51 -6.40 3.85
C ALA A 101 -22.80 -6.03 2.55
N LEU A 102 -21.81 -5.13 2.63
CA LEU A 102 -20.92 -4.75 1.55
C LEU A 102 -19.48 -5.01 1.99
N HIS A 103 -18.79 -5.87 1.27
CA HIS A 103 -17.37 -6.14 1.53
C HIS A 103 -16.49 -5.08 0.88
N ILE A 104 -15.59 -4.48 1.65
CA ILE A 104 -14.71 -3.42 1.19
C ILE A 104 -13.27 -3.87 1.36
N THR A 105 -12.51 -3.85 0.28
CA THR A 105 -11.09 -4.19 0.30
C THR A 105 -10.28 -2.97 -0.08
N VAL A 106 -9.42 -2.50 0.84
CA VAL A 106 -8.52 -1.37 0.63
C VAL A 106 -7.12 -1.89 0.36
N SER A 107 -6.63 -1.69 -0.86
CA SER A 107 -5.29 -2.11 -1.28
C SER A 107 -4.23 -1.07 -0.90
N PRO A 108 -3.05 -1.50 -0.42
CA PRO A 108 -1.95 -0.59 -0.12
C PRO A 108 -1.35 0.01 -1.40
N TYR A 109 -0.55 1.06 -1.24
CA TYR A 109 0.30 1.56 -2.33
C TYR A 109 1.29 0.48 -2.79
N PHE A 110 1.54 0.39 -4.10
CA PHE A 110 2.43 -0.61 -4.69
C PHE A 110 3.85 -0.59 -4.09
N TYR A 111 4.38 0.60 -3.74
CA TYR A 111 5.71 0.74 -3.15
C TYR A 111 5.80 0.27 -1.67
N LYS A 112 4.66 0.07 -0.99
CA LYS A 112 4.59 -0.55 0.34
C LYS A 112 4.54 -2.08 0.28
N THR A 113 4.47 -2.65 -0.92
CA THR A 113 4.43 -4.09 -1.10
C THR A 113 5.82 -4.69 -0.86
N ILE A 114 5.88 -5.80 -0.13
CA ILE A 114 7.15 -6.46 0.24
C ILE A 114 8.03 -6.77 -0.97
N TRP A 115 7.42 -7.15 -2.09
CA TRP A 115 8.12 -7.43 -3.34
C TRP A 115 8.85 -6.21 -3.91
N PHE A 116 8.24 -5.02 -3.81
CA PHE A 116 8.87 -3.78 -4.24
C PHE A 116 10.09 -3.45 -3.37
N ILE A 117 9.95 -3.58 -2.04
CA ILE A 117 11.04 -3.33 -1.09
C ILE A 117 12.20 -4.30 -1.37
N LEU A 118 11.92 -5.59 -1.56
CA LEU A 118 12.92 -6.59 -1.91
C LEU A 118 13.63 -6.27 -3.23
N SER A 119 12.89 -5.86 -4.26
CA SER A 119 13.48 -5.50 -5.56
C SER A 119 14.43 -4.30 -5.46
N VAL A 120 14.08 -3.29 -4.67
CA VAL A 120 14.94 -2.13 -4.40
C VAL A 120 16.20 -2.55 -3.64
N LEU A 121 16.09 -3.42 -2.64
CA LEU A 121 17.25 -3.94 -1.90
C LEU A 121 18.22 -4.72 -2.80
N VAL A 122 17.69 -5.57 -3.68
CA VAL A 122 18.50 -6.31 -4.66
C VAL A 122 19.21 -5.35 -5.62
N LEU A 123 18.51 -4.33 -6.10
CA LEU A 123 19.09 -3.32 -7.00
C LEU A 123 20.22 -2.54 -6.31
N LEU A 124 20.02 -2.10 -5.08
CA LEU A 124 21.04 -1.40 -4.29
C LEU A 124 22.27 -2.29 -4.04
N SER A 125 22.05 -3.56 -3.70
CA SER A 125 23.13 -4.54 -3.50
C SER A 125 23.94 -4.74 -4.78
N PHE A 126 23.28 -4.82 -5.93
CA PHE A 126 23.94 -4.95 -7.23
C PHE A 126 24.78 -3.72 -7.59
N ILE A 127 24.25 -2.52 -7.35
CA ILE A 127 24.98 -1.26 -7.57
C ILE A 127 26.22 -1.20 -6.68
N LEU A 128 26.08 -1.53 -5.39
CA LEU A 128 27.19 -1.56 -4.45
C LEU A 128 28.27 -2.55 -4.89
N TYR A 129 27.88 -3.77 -5.29
CA TYR A 129 28.79 -4.78 -5.83
C TYR A 129 29.58 -4.26 -7.04
N LYS A 130 28.90 -3.57 -7.97
CA LYS A 130 29.54 -2.98 -9.16
C LYS A 130 30.57 -1.91 -8.78
N ILE A 131 30.22 -1.02 -7.84
CA ILE A 131 31.13 0.02 -7.36
C ILE A 131 32.36 -0.59 -6.71
N LEU A 132 32.19 -1.58 -5.83
CA LEU A 132 33.29 -2.26 -5.15
C LEU A 132 34.19 -3.02 -6.14
N SER A 133 33.58 -3.74 -7.09
CA SER A 133 34.32 -4.48 -8.10
C SER A 133 35.16 -3.56 -9.01
N TRP A 134 34.61 -2.40 -9.37
CA TRP A 134 35.34 -1.39 -10.14
C TRP A 134 36.50 -0.79 -9.35
N ARG A 135 36.28 -0.45 -8.09
CA ARG A 135 37.36 0.06 -7.20
C ARG A 135 38.51 -0.96 -7.01
N LEU A 136 38.15 -2.22 -6.80
CA LEU A 136 39.15 -3.29 -6.65
C LEU A 136 39.97 -3.49 -7.92
N ARG A 137 39.37 -3.39 -9.12
CA ARG A 137 40.11 -3.47 -10.40
C ARG A 137 41.06 -2.29 -10.55
N SER A 138 40.63 -1.08 -10.28
CA SER A 138 41.45 0.12 -10.37
C SER A 138 42.64 0.07 -9.41
N LEU A 139 42.49 -0.45 -8.20
CA LEU A 139 43.58 -0.64 -7.24
C LEU A 139 44.62 -1.69 -7.73
N LYS A 140 44.16 -2.79 -8.33
CA LYS A 140 45.05 -3.81 -8.89
C LYS A 140 45.88 -3.24 -10.06
N GLU A 141 45.28 -2.52 -10.97
CA GLU A 141 45.97 -1.85 -12.08
C GLU A 141 47.06 -0.89 -11.59
N GLN A 142 46.77 -0.10 -10.54
CA GLN A 142 47.75 0.79 -9.92
C GLN A 142 48.91 0.03 -9.29
N GLN A 143 48.69 -1.10 -8.64
CA GLN A 143 49.74 -1.95 -8.07
C GLN A 143 50.62 -2.56 -9.15
N GLU A 144 50.08 -3.05 -10.25
CA GLU A 144 50.85 -3.60 -11.38
C GLU A 144 51.74 -2.54 -12.01
N ILE A 145 51.23 -1.35 -12.27
CA ILE A 145 52.00 -0.24 -12.83
C ILE A 145 53.15 0.14 -11.90
N LEU A 146 52.89 0.18 -10.58
CA LEU A 146 53.91 0.50 -9.60
C LEU A 146 55.01 -0.58 -9.54
N HIS A 147 54.61 -1.86 -9.62
CA HIS A 147 55.54 -2.99 -9.61
C HIS A 147 56.47 -2.95 -10.82
N ILE A 148 55.93 -2.74 -12.02
CA ILE A 148 56.74 -2.60 -13.26
C ILE A 148 57.72 -1.44 -13.16
N LYS A 149 57.27 -0.30 -12.59
CA LYS A 149 58.13 0.89 -12.47
C LYS A 149 59.28 0.70 -11.46
N VAL A 150 59.02 -0.07 -10.39
CA VAL A 150 60.06 -0.42 -9.42
C VAL A 150 61.10 -1.40 -10.04
N GLU A 151 60.66 -2.39 -10.79
CA GLU A 151 61.57 -3.32 -11.50
C GLU A 151 62.43 -2.59 -12.53
N GLU A 152 61.84 -1.69 -13.30
CA GLU A 152 62.54 -0.87 -14.29
C GLU A 152 63.63 0.01 -13.64
N ARG A 153 63.33 0.66 -12.54
CA ARG A 153 64.30 1.47 -11.78
C ARG A 153 65.38 0.64 -11.14
N THR A 154 65.06 -0.54 -10.63
CA THR A 154 66.06 -1.44 -10.05
C THR A 154 67.04 -1.92 -11.10
N ARG A 155 66.58 -2.23 -12.29
CA ARG A 155 67.42 -2.65 -13.44
C ARG A 155 68.35 -1.52 -13.91
N GLU A 156 67.84 -0.29 -14.05
CA GLU A 156 68.64 0.89 -14.38
C GLU A 156 69.79 1.08 -13.37
N LEU A 157 69.48 0.97 -12.08
CA LEU A 157 70.49 1.10 -11.00
C LEU A 157 71.54 0.00 -11.03
N GLU A 158 71.18 -1.23 -11.36
CA GLU A 158 72.15 -2.35 -11.52
C GLU A 158 73.06 -2.16 -12.72
N GLU A 159 72.49 -1.66 -13.85
CA GLU A 159 73.31 -1.31 -15.02
C GLU A 159 74.30 -0.18 -14.72
N GLN A 160 73.90 0.87 -14.04
CA GLN A 160 74.79 1.95 -13.60
C GLN A 160 75.87 1.47 -12.68
N LYS A 161 75.55 0.60 -11.69
CA LYS A 161 76.58 0.00 -10.80
C LYS A 161 77.59 -0.82 -11.57
N LYS A 162 77.17 -1.64 -12.55
CA LYS A 162 78.06 -2.42 -13.39
C LYS A 162 79.02 -1.52 -14.18
N LEU A 163 78.51 -0.44 -14.78
CA LEU A 163 79.35 0.50 -15.53
C LEU A 163 80.39 1.18 -14.64
N LEU A 164 80.06 1.58 -13.44
CA LEU A 164 80.95 2.20 -12.48
C LEU A 164 82.03 1.19 -11.96
N SER A 165 81.68 -0.07 -11.78
CA SER A 165 82.62 -1.10 -11.34
C SER A 165 83.58 -1.54 -12.45
N THR A 166 83.34 -1.28 -13.72
CA THR A 166 84.21 -1.61 -14.85
C THR A 166 85.19 -0.47 -15.16
N GLN A 167 84.99 0.73 -14.64
CA GLN A 167 85.85 1.91 -14.80
C GLN A 167 86.80 2.16 -13.66
N ALA A 168 86.76 1.36 -12.57
CA ALA A 168 87.63 1.37 -11.42
C ALA A 168 88.67 0.25 -11.52
#